data_c271204b3dfcb452eafcdf5251ffcc20
#
_entry.id   c271204b3dfcb452eafcdf5251ffcc20
#
_cell.length_a   1.000
_cell.length_b   1.000
_cell.length_c   1.000
_cell.angle_alpha   90.00
_cell.angle_beta   90.00
_cell.angle_gamma   90.00
#
_symmetry.space_group_name_H-M   'P 1'
#
loop_
_entity.id
_entity.type
_entity.pdbx_description
1 polymer ?
#
loop_
_entity_poly.entity_id
_entity_poly.type
_entity_poly.pdbx_seq_one_letter_code
_entity_poly.pdbx_strand_id
1 'polypeptide(L)'
;MAVIEARDLHRTYKTTTGTIRRRSLEVEAVRGVTFDVEKGELFGLLGPNGAGKTTTIKMLITLLIPTSGDARVLGYDVVKDVREVRKRIGYVFGGDRGVYERLSGLDNLRYFAELYGVPGREIRPRIEELLELVGLKGREKERVEGYSRGMKQRLHVARGLLHDPPVVFLDEPTIGLDPVGARELRATIASLTQAGKTVLLTTHYMFEADALCDRIAVIAKGEIVAHGTPAHLKAGVEEGAVVEVEVFGIPDGTVERVRELEGVRSVGVEEREQAQVLVVQTPADVELTGAILGRIDGASVGRISRREPTLEDAYVALVGSSE
;
A
#
# COMPACT_ATOMS: atom_id res chain seq x y z
N MET A 1 -21.71 -6.95 0.83
CA MET A 1 -21.93 -6.67 2.29
C MET A 1 -20.58 -6.39 2.90
N ALA A 2 -20.41 -5.18 3.44
CA ALA A 2 -19.15 -4.76 4.02
C ALA A 2 -18.74 -5.64 5.21
N VAL A 3 -17.48 -6.06 5.22
CA VAL A 3 -16.86 -6.85 6.30
C VAL A 3 -15.84 -6.08 7.09
N ILE A 4 -15.35 -4.96 6.55
CA ILE A 4 -14.58 -3.94 7.28
C ILE A 4 -15.30 -2.63 7.10
N GLU A 5 -15.55 -1.92 8.18
CA GLU A 5 -16.19 -0.63 8.19
C GLU A 5 -15.37 0.32 9.07
N ALA A 6 -14.99 1.46 8.52
CA ALA A 6 -14.39 2.58 9.23
C ALA A 6 -15.29 3.79 9.06
N ARG A 7 -15.65 4.47 10.13
CA ARG A 7 -16.55 5.65 10.12
C ARG A 7 -15.93 6.75 10.96
N ASP A 8 -15.54 7.81 10.30
CA ASP A 8 -15.00 9.02 10.92
C ASP A 8 -13.87 8.72 11.93
N LEU A 9 -12.94 7.83 11.55
CA LEU A 9 -11.86 7.41 12.42
C LEU A 9 -10.84 8.53 12.63
N HIS A 10 -10.54 8.82 13.88
CA HIS A 10 -9.50 9.76 14.29
C HIS A 10 -8.46 9.11 15.17
N ARG A 11 -7.20 9.52 15.01
CA ARG A 11 -6.13 9.17 15.95
C ARG A 11 -5.16 10.32 16.15
N THR A 12 -5.14 10.84 17.39
CA THR A 12 -4.21 11.87 17.86
C THR A 12 -3.20 11.25 18.82
N TYR A 13 -1.91 11.50 18.58
CA TYR A 13 -0.82 11.14 19.47
C TYR A 13 -0.39 12.37 20.26
N LYS A 14 -0.24 12.20 21.59
CA LYS A 14 0.32 13.23 22.46
C LYS A 14 1.78 12.89 22.75
N THR A 15 2.70 13.69 22.25
CA THR A 15 4.13 13.56 22.52
C THR A 15 4.62 14.77 23.33
N THR A 16 5.64 14.55 24.15
CA THR A 16 6.25 15.61 24.93
C THR A 16 7.65 15.85 24.40
N THR A 17 7.92 17.04 23.91
CA THR A 17 9.25 17.45 23.43
C THR A 17 9.92 18.40 24.44
N GLY A 18 11.26 18.25 24.58
CA GLY A 18 12.11 19.08 25.44
C GLY A 18 12.43 18.43 26.78
N THR A 19 13.71 18.53 27.18
CA THR A 19 14.24 17.98 28.45
C THR A 19 13.97 18.90 29.63
N ILE A 20 13.98 20.22 29.44
CA ILE A 20 13.83 21.22 30.54
C ILE A 20 12.45 21.91 30.47
N ARG A 21 11.98 22.28 29.29
CA ARG A 21 10.61 22.79 29.06
C ARG A 21 9.82 21.78 28.23
N ARG A 22 9.04 20.94 28.91
CA ARG A 22 8.14 19.98 28.29
C ARG A 22 7.00 20.71 27.59
N ARG A 23 7.00 20.70 26.24
CA ARG A 23 5.85 21.13 25.42
C ARG A 23 5.12 19.88 24.97
N SER A 24 3.81 19.81 25.24
CA SER A 24 2.95 18.79 24.65
C SER A 24 2.76 19.13 23.17
N LEU A 25 3.13 18.21 22.29
CA LEU A 25 2.84 18.26 20.87
C LEU A 25 1.76 17.23 20.58
N GLU A 26 0.68 17.67 19.98
CA GLU A 26 -0.37 16.78 19.48
C GLU A 26 -0.17 16.58 17.97
N VAL A 27 -0.08 15.31 17.56
CA VAL A 27 0.04 14.92 16.16
C VAL A 27 -1.19 14.11 15.80
N GLU A 28 -2.03 14.66 14.96
CA GLU A 28 -3.21 14.00 14.42
C GLU A 28 -2.81 13.15 13.21
N ALA A 29 -2.64 11.85 13.45
CA ALA A 29 -2.16 10.91 12.44
C ALA A 29 -3.27 10.36 11.53
N VAL A 30 -4.52 10.41 11.98
CA VAL A 30 -5.71 10.02 11.23
C VAL A 30 -6.83 11.02 11.55
N ARG A 31 -7.49 11.54 10.49
CA ARG A 31 -8.39 12.69 10.53
C ARG A 31 -9.69 12.37 9.79
N GLY A 32 -10.63 11.67 10.45
CA GLY A 32 -11.93 11.38 9.88
C GLY A 32 -11.95 10.35 8.76
N VAL A 33 -11.07 9.34 8.81
CA VAL A 33 -10.99 8.30 7.79
C VAL A 33 -12.27 7.48 7.76
N THR A 34 -12.90 7.44 6.59
CA THR A 34 -14.15 6.70 6.34
C THR A 34 -14.05 5.86 5.08
N PHE A 35 -14.22 4.55 5.19
CA PHE A 35 -14.31 3.59 4.08
C PHE A 35 -14.95 2.28 4.51
N ASP A 36 -15.27 1.46 3.53
CA ASP A 36 -15.76 0.10 3.70
C ASP A 36 -15.03 -0.87 2.76
N VAL A 37 -14.97 -2.14 3.16
CA VAL A 37 -14.42 -3.23 2.36
C VAL A 37 -15.43 -4.34 2.26
N GLU A 38 -15.74 -4.76 1.04
CA GLU A 38 -16.68 -5.83 0.76
C GLU A 38 -16.07 -7.22 0.98
N LYS A 39 -16.94 -8.22 1.18
CA LYS A 39 -16.50 -9.61 1.33
C LYS A 39 -15.82 -10.11 0.05
N GLY A 40 -14.63 -10.70 0.18
CA GLY A 40 -13.87 -11.26 -0.94
C GLY A 40 -13.11 -10.21 -1.75
N GLU A 41 -13.13 -8.94 -1.32
CA GLU A 41 -12.45 -7.83 -1.98
C GLU A 41 -10.97 -7.75 -1.58
N LEU A 42 -10.11 -7.36 -2.52
CA LEU A 42 -8.76 -6.86 -2.26
C LEU A 42 -8.79 -5.33 -2.28
N PHE A 43 -8.81 -4.75 -1.09
CA PHE A 43 -8.88 -3.31 -0.90
C PHE A 43 -7.49 -2.73 -0.58
N GLY A 44 -7.09 -1.70 -1.32
CA GLY A 44 -5.83 -0.99 -1.14
C GLY A 44 -5.98 0.31 -0.34
N LEU A 45 -5.16 0.50 0.70
CA LEU A 45 -4.97 1.80 1.34
C LEU A 45 -3.62 2.35 0.87
N LEU A 46 -3.67 3.25 -0.11
CA LEU A 46 -2.51 3.80 -0.82
C LEU A 46 -2.13 5.18 -0.28
N GLY A 47 -0.85 5.44 -0.09
CA GLY A 47 -0.37 6.77 0.29
C GLY A 47 1.10 6.78 0.72
N PRO A 48 1.71 7.95 0.91
CA PRO A 48 3.11 8.07 1.28
C PRO A 48 3.37 7.61 2.71
N ASN A 49 4.65 7.54 3.06
CA ASN A 49 5.04 7.26 4.43
C ASN A 49 4.57 8.40 5.36
N GLY A 50 3.99 8.01 6.51
CA GLY A 50 3.42 8.98 7.45
C GLY A 50 1.99 9.44 7.14
N ALA A 51 1.37 9.01 6.03
CA ALA A 51 0.00 9.40 5.67
C ALA A 51 -1.11 8.86 6.61
N GLY A 52 -0.80 7.92 7.51
CA GLY A 52 -1.78 7.34 8.44
C GLY A 52 -2.15 5.88 8.16
N LYS A 53 -1.65 5.25 7.09
CA LYS A 53 -1.96 3.86 6.69
C LYS A 53 -1.82 2.84 7.82
N THR A 54 -0.60 2.69 8.35
CA THR A 54 -0.31 1.76 9.44
C THR A 54 -1.10 2.09 10.72
N THR A 55 -1.35 3.37 10.99
CA THR A 55 -2.18 3.80 12.13
C THR A 55 -3.62 3.34 11.96
N THR A 56 -4.18 3.50 10.76
CA THR A 56 -5.53 3.03 10.42
C THR A 56 -5.64 1.51 10.56
N ILE A 57 -4.71 0.75 9.95
CA ILE A 57 -4.68 -0.71 10.14
C ILE A 57 -4.62 -1.08 11.63
N LYS A 58 -3.73 -0.47 12.41
CA LYS A 58 -3.59 -0.79 13.83
C LYS A 58 -4.89 -0.57 14.63
N MET A 59 -5.72 0.39 14.26
CA MET A 59 -7.04 0.57 14.85
C MET A 59 -7.99 -0.56 14.46
N LEU A 60 -8.03 -0.94 13.19
CA LEU A 60 -8.89 -2.01 12.68
C LEU A 60 -8.56 -3.39 13.25
N ILE A 61 -7.27 -3.68 13.45
CA ILE A 61 -6.81 -4.95 14.06
C ILE A 61 -6.73 -4.91 15.58
N THR A 62 -7.32 -3.90 16.22
CA THR A 62 -7.41 -3.75 17.68
C THR A 62 -6.09 -3.53 18.42
N LEU A 63 -5.01 -3.17 17.75
CA LEU A 63 -3.73 -2.84 18.37
C LEU A 63 -3.66 -1.39 18.83
N LEU A 64 -4.59 -0.55 18.40
CA LEU A 64 -4.66 0.86 18.74
C LEU A 64 -6.12 1.27 18.91
N ILE A 65 -6.42 1.97 19.99
CA ILE A 65 -7.77 2.50 20.23
C ILE A 65 -7.93 3.81 19.45
N PRO A 66 -8.98 4.00 18.64
CA PRO A 66 -9.30 5.30 18.04
C PRO A 66 -9.45 6.39 19.09
N THR A 67 -9.10 7.63 18.75
CA THR A 67 -9.40 8.79 19.61
C THR A 67 -10.88 9.14 19.54
N SER A 68 -11.47 9.02 18.34
CA SER A 68 -12.92 9.10 18.06
C SER A 68 -13.26 8.37 16.78
N GLY A 69 -14.56 8.26 16.47
CA GLY A 69 -15.08 7.48 15.37
C GLY A 69 -15.27 6.01 15.73
N ASP A 70 -15.80 5.23 14.80
CA ASP A 70 -16.17 3.83 14.97
C ASP A 70 -15.57 2.96 13.88
N ALA A 71 -15.18 1.73 14.23
CA ALA A 71 -14.80 0.72 13.25
C ALA A 71 -15.35 -0.66 13.63
N ARG A 72 -15.67 -1.44 12.59
CA ARG A 72 -16.12 -2.82 12.73
C ARG A 72 -15.39 -3.73 11.75
N VAL A 73 -15.12 -4.94 12.21
CA VAL A 73 -14.57 -6.02 11.37
C VAL A 73 -15.47 -7.25 11.54
N LEU A 74 -16.05 -7.73 10.45
CA LEU A 74 -17.03 -8.80 10.45
C LEU A 74 -18.24 -8.54 11.37
N GLY A 75 -18.65 -7.27 11.48
CA GLY A 75 -19.72 -6.81 12.36
C GLY A 75 -19.31 -6.59 13.84
N TYR A 76 -18.10 -7.01 14.25
CA TYR A 76 -17.58 -6.82 15.60
C TYR A 76 -16.90 -5.44 15.75
N ASP A 77 -17.21 -4.77 16.85
CA ASP A 77 -16.61 -3.47 17.22
C ASP A 77 -15.14 -3.67 17.62
N VAL A 78 -14.23 -2.90 17.00
CA VAL A 78 -12.77 -3.07 17.23
C VAL A 78 -12.31 -2.67 18.64
N VAL A 79 -13.14 -1.95 19.40
CA VAL A 79 -12.84 -1.53 20.77
C VAL A 79 -13.52 -2.44 21.80
N LYS A 80 -14.78 -2.83 21.56
CA LYS A 80 -15.57 -3.62 22.52
C LYS A 80 -15.35 -5.12 22.36
N ASP A 81 -15.24 -5.59 21.11
CA ASP A 81 -15.22 -7.01 20.76
C ASP A 81 -13.82 -7.51 20.37
N VAL A 82 -12.77 -6.96 20.99
CA VAL A 82 -11.34 -7.18 20.66
C VAL A 82 -11.01 -8.66 20.43
N ARG A 83 -11.50 -9.56 21.30
CA ARG A 83 -11.22 -11.00 21.22
C ARG A 83 -11.86 -11.64 19.98
N GLU A 84 -13.08 -11.22 19.65
CA GLU A 84 -13.82 -11.76 18.50
C GLU A 84 -13.22 -11.30 17.17
N VAL A 85 -12.75 -10.03 17.12
CA VAL A 85 -12.00 -9.53 15.97
C VAL A 85 -10.70 -10.32 15.79
N ARG A 86 -9.85 -10.41 16.83
CA ARG A 86 -8.54 -11.07 16.77
C ARG A 86 -8.60 -12.54 16.36
N LYS A 87 -9.64 -13.26 16.72
CA LYS A 87 -9.84 -14.66 16.32
C LYS A 87 -10.09 -14.84 14.83
N ARG A 88 -10.55 -13.79 14.13
CA ARG A 88 -11.06 -13.85 12.76
C ARG A 88 -10.23 -13.10 11.75
N ILE A 89 -9.15 -12.48 12.20
CA ILE A 89 -8.26 -11.70 11.32
C ILE A 89 -6.87 -12.31 11.27
N GLY A 90 -6.28 -12.32 10.07
CA GLY A 90 -4.85 -12.49 9.86
C GLY A 90 -4.17 -11.13 9.78
N TYR A 91 -2.99 -11.00 10.36
CA TYR A 91 -2.22 -9.79 10.26
C TYR A 91 -0.76 -10.06 9.93
N VAL A 92 -0.26 -9.41 8.90
CA VAL A 92 1.10 -9.53 8.40
C VAL A 92 1.73 -8.15 8.37
N PHE A 93 2.80 -7.98 9.12
CA PHE A 93 3.63 -6.76 9.09
C PHE A 93 4.57 -6.78 7.89
N GLY A 94 4.89 -5.62 7.34
CA GLY A 94 6.07 -5.45 6.53
C GLY A 94 7.34 -5.53 7.36
N GLY A 95 8.37 -6.18 6.82
CA GLY A 95 9.70 -6.31 7.44
C GLY A 95 9.92 -7.59 8.25
N ASP A 96 11.12 -7.71 8.82
CA ASP A 96 11.68 -8.98 9.34
C ASP A 96 11.21 -9.36 10.76
N ARG A 97 10.21 -8.68 11.34
CA ARG A 97 9.80 -8.90 12.74
C ARG A 97 8.67 -9.91 12.85
N GLY A 98 8.78 -10.84 13.81
CA GLY A 98 7.66 -11.69 14.23
C GLY A 98 7.80 -13.18 13.89
N VAL A 99 8.98 -13.63 13.45
CA VAL A 99 9.37 -15.05 13.42
C VAL A 99 10.60 -15.26 14.28
N TYR A 100 10.77 -16.47 14.80
CA TYR A 100 11.93 -16.86 15.59
C TYR A 100 13.03 -17.37 14.68
N GLU A 101 14.08 -16.58 14.48
CA GLU A 101 15.14 -16.88 13.51
C GLU A 101 15.91 -18.16 13.80
N ARG A 102 16.06 -18.52 15.10
CA ARG A 102 16.75 -19.74 15.52
C ARG A 102 15.95 -21.03 15.33
N LEU A 103 14.65 -20.91 15.09
CA LEU A 103 13.76 -22.03 14.78
C LEU A 103 13.72 -22.28 13.27
N SER A 104 13.35 -23.50 12.89
CA SER A 104 13.02 -23.80 11.49
C SER A 104 11.73 -23.10 11.06
N GLY A 105 11.48 -22.98 9.74
CA GLY A 105 10.20 -22.49 9.24
C GLY A 105 9.02 -23.33 9.73
N LEU A 106 9.18 -24.66 9.75
CA LEU A 106 8.19 -25.61 10.27
C LEU A 106 7.89 -25.37 11.76
N ASP A 107 8.95 -25.24 12.59
CA ASP A 107 8.76 -25.06 14.04
C ASP A 107 8.14 -23.70 14.34
N ASN A 108 8.47 -22.66 13.58
CA ASN A 108 7.78 -21.38 13.66
C ASN A 108 6.27 -21.53 13.41
N LEU A 109 5.90 -22.13 12.29
CA LEU A 109 4.50 -22.28 11.95
C LEU A 109 3.75 -23.18 12.96
N ARG A 110 4.38 -24.24 13.44
CA ARG A 110 3.80 -25.12 14.48
C ARG A 110 3.56 -24.35 15.78
N TYR A 111 4.55 -23.59 16.25
CA TYR A 111 4.43 -22.76 17.45
C TYR A 111 3.24 -21.78 17.36
N PHE A 112 3.15 -21.04 16.23
CA PHE A 112 2.05 -20.10 16.06
C PHE A 112 0.69 -20.78 15.84
N ALA A 113 0.64 -21.95 15.20
CA ALA A 113 -0.59 -22.71 15.06
C ALA A 113 -1.17 -23.11 16.43
N GLU A 114 -0.31 -23.60 17.34
CA GLU A 114 -0.70 -23.92 18.71
C GLU A 114 -1.15 -22.65 19.47
N LEU A 115 -0.41 -21.54 19.31
CA LEU A 115 -0.76 -20.25 19.93
C LEU A 115 -2.11 -19.70 19.45
N TYR A 116 -2.44 -19.89 18.17
CA TYR A 116 -3.72 -19.48 17.59
C TYR A 116 -4.87 -20.47 17.87
N GLY A 117 -4.59 -21.57 18.55
CA GLY A 117 -5.58 -22.57 18.93
C GLY A 117 -6.05 -23.44 17.76
N VAL A 118 -5.21 -23.63 16.75
CA VAL A 118 -5.50 -24.58 15.65
C VAL A 118 -5.58 -26.01 16.23
N PRO A 119 -6.64 -26.78 15.94
CA PRO A 119 -6.75 -28.15 16.45
C PRO A 119 -5.55 -29.01 16.07
N GLY A 120 -4.97 -29.74 17.02
CA GLY A 120 -3.72 -30.49 16.82
C GLY A 120 -3.70 -31.39 15.59
N ARG A 121 -4.84 -32.03 15.26
CA ARG A 121 -5.01 -32.87 14.06
C ARG A 121 -4.94 -32.07 12.73
N GLU A 122 -5.22 -30.76 12.77
CA GLU A 122 -5.28 -29.89 11.61
C GLU A 122 -3.97 -29.12 11.39
N ILE A 123 -3.09 -29.04 12.41
CA ILE A 123 -1.84 -28.25 12.34
C ILE A 123 -0.95 -28.70 11.18
N ARG A 124 -0.68 -30.00 11.09
CA ARG A 124 0.25 -30.51 10.06
C ARG A 124 -0.29 -30.34 8.64
N PRO A 125 -1.52 -30.75 8.30
CA PRO A 125 -2.09 -30.51 6.98
C PRO A 125 -2.12 -29.02 6.61
N ARG A 126 -2.48 -28.17 7.57
CA ARG A 126 -2.54 -26.72 7.35
C ARG A 126 -1.17 -26.10 7.09
N ILE A 127 -0.13 -26.52 7.80
CA ILE A 127 1.23 -26.06 7.56
C ILE A 127 1.71 -26.50 6.17
N GLU A 128 1.49 -27.75 5.78
CA GLU A 128 1.87 -28.27 4.47
C GLU A 128 1.20 -27.48 3.33
N GLU A 129 -0.09 -27.19 3.44
CA GLU A 129 -0.85 -26.33 2.51
C GLU A 129 -0.27 -24.92 2.42
N LEU A 130 -0.01 -24.29 3.56
CA LEU A 130 0.49 -22.91 3.60
C LEU A 130 1.92 -22.80 3.07
N LEU A 131 2.79 -23.77 3.36
CA LEU A 131 4.15 -23.80 2.81
C LEU A 131 4.13 -23.93 1.28
N GLU A 132 3.19 -24.69 0.73
CA GLU A 132 2.98 -24.77 -0.72
C GLU A 132 2.48 -23.43 -1.28
N LEU A 133 1.44 -22.86 -0.67
CA LEU A 133 0.87 -21.56 -1.05
C LEU A 133 1.93 -20.45 -1.13
N VAL A 134 2.82 -20.38 -0.14
CA VAL A 134 3.85 -19.34 -0.08
C VAL A 134 5.16 -19.72 -0.75
N GLY A 135 5.25 -20.89 -1.42
CA GLY A 135 6.45 -21.36 -2.13
C GLY A 135 7.67 -21.63 -1.23
N LEU A 136 7.42 -22.13 -0.01
CA LEU A 136 8.48 -22.52 0.95
C LEU A 136 8.57 -24.04 1.16
N LYS A 137 7.83 -24.83 0.39
CA LYS A 137 7.89 -26.30 0.41
C LYS A 137 9.30 -26.78 0.05
N GLY A 138 9.87 -27.66 0.87
CA GLY A 138 11.24 -28.17 0.74
C GLY A 138 12.29 -27.33 1.48
N ARG A 139 11.93 -26.16 2.00
CA ARG A 139 12.82 -25.29 2.78
C ARG A 139 12.37 -25.20 4.27
N GLU A 140 11.28 -25.83 4.63
CA GLU A 140 10.62 -25.74 5.94
C GLU A 140 11.46 -26.17 7.12
N LYS A 141 12.45 -27.07 6.90
CA LYS A 141 13.35 -27.60 7.94
C LYS A 141 14.59 -26.72 8.20
N GLU A 142 14.84 -25.76 7.31
CA GLU A 142 15.95 -24.83 7.46
C GLU A 142 15.63 -23.79 8.55
N ARG A 143 16.65 -23.33 9.26
CA ARG A 143 16.49 -22.22 10.21
C ARG A 143 16.17 -20.92 9.49
N VAL A 144 15.29 -20.15 10.08
CA VAL A 144 14.83 -18.89 9.49
C VAL A 144 15.93 -17.83 9.40
N GLU A 145 16.99 -17.92 10.22
CA GLU A 145 18.18 -17.07 10.09
C GLU A 145 18.85 -17.16 8.72
N GLY A 146 18.76 -18.34 8.05
CA GLY A 146 19.26 -18.57 6.68
C GLY A 146 18.29 -18.15 5.57
N TYR A 147 17.10 -17.70 5.88
CA TYR A 147 16.11 -17.28 4.88
C TYR A 147 16.46 -15.91 4.30
N SER A 148 16.22 -15.74 2.99
CA SER A 148 16.20 -14.41 2.39
C SER A 148 15.06 -13.57 2.97
N ARG A 149 15.11 -12.23 2.78
CA ARG A 149 14.01 -11.33 3.19
C ARG A 149 12.67 -11.78 2.59
N GLY A 150 12.65 -12.12 1.31
CA GLY A 150 11.45 -12.63 0.64
C GLY A 150 10.93 -13.92 1.25
N MET A 151 11.80 -14.87 1.62
CA MET A 151 11.40 -16.10 2.30
C MET A 151 10.84 -15.81 3.71
N LYS A 152 11.47 -14.90 4.46
CA LYS A 152 10.96 -14.47 5.79
C LYS A 152 9.58 -13.85 5.64
N GLN A 153 9.38 -12.96 4.68
CA GLN A 153 8.09 -12.30 4.45
C GLN A 153 7.00 -13.31 4.04
N ARG A 154 7.31 -14.27 3.18
CA ARG A 154 6.40 -15.37 2.82
C ARG A 154 6.04 -16.25 4.02
N LEU A 155 6.98 -16.51 4.91
CA LEU A 155 6.72 -17.21 6.16
C LEU A 155 5.78 -16.40 7.08
N HIS A 156 5.92 -15.05 7.11
CA HIS A 156 4.98 -14.17 7.82
C HIS A 156 3.56 -14.28 7.27
N VAL A 157 3.40 -14.33 5.95
CA VAL A 157 2.09 -14.55 5.32
C VAL A 157 1.52 -15.90 5.73
N ALA A 158 2.29 -17.00 5.63
CA ALA A 158 1.85 -18.32 6.07
C ALA A 158 1.42 -18.31 7.54
N ARG A 159 2.20 -17.67 8.43
CA ARG A 159 1.84 -17.50 9.83
C ARG A 159 0.50 -16.79 10.02
N GLY A 160 0.28 -15.68 9.31
CA GLY A 160 -0.97 -14.92 9.38
C GLY A 160 -2.21 -15.68 8.95
N LEU A 161 -2.03 -16.77 8.19
CA LEU A 161 -3.09 -17.59 7.63
C LEU A 161 -3.36 -18.91 8.40
N LEU A 162 -2.58 -19.24 9.44
CA LEU A 162 -2.63 -20.54 10.13
C LEU A 162 -4.02 -20.92 10.63
N HIS A 163 -4.75 -19.98 11.23
CA HIS A 163 -6.08 -20.18 11.81
C HIS A 163 -7.22 -19.92 10.82
N ASP A 164 -6.89 -19.88 9.53
CA ASP A 164 -7.81 -19.71 8.40
C ASP A 164 -8.73 -18.47 8.49
N PRO A 165 -8.16 -17.26 8.74
CA PRO A 165 -8.97 -16.07 8.92
C PRO A 165 -9.71 -15.69 7.64
N PRO A 166 -11.00 -15.25 7.71
CA PRO A 166 -11.73 -14.74 6.56
C PRO A 166 -11.26 -13.35 6.10
N VAL A 167 -10.59 -12.58 6.98
CA VAL A 167 -10.08 -11.24 6.69
C VAL A 167 -8.58 -11.20 6.99
N VAL A 168 -7.80 -10.70 6.04
CA VAL A 168 -6.34 -10.60 6.15
C VAL A 168 -5.90 -9.16 5.94
N PHE A 169 -5.12 -8.64 6.89
CA PHE A 169 -4.49 -7.33 6.82
C PHE A 169 -3.01 -7.48 6.47
N LEU A 170 -2.56 -6.79 5.43
CA LEU A 170 -1.19 -6.80 4.94
C LEU A 170 -0.65 -5.36 4.98
N ASP A 171 0.28 -5.09 5.89
CA ASP A 171 0.85 -3.75 6.07
C ASP A 171 2.21 -3.67 5.35
N GLU A 172 2.23 -3.05 4.17
CA GLU A 172 3.41 -2.89 3.29
C GLU A 172 4.18 -4.21 3.05
N PRO A 173 3.52 -5.29 2.59
CA PRO A 173 4.08 -6.64 2.61
C PRO A 173 5.28 -6.83 1.67
N THR A 174 5.44 -6.00 0.64
CA THR A 174 6.52 -6.11 -0.37
C THR A 174 7.72 -5.21 -0.07
N ILE A 175 7.66 -4.42 1.00
CA ILE A 175 8.74 -3.47 1.32
C ILE A 175 10.09 -4.17 1.51
N GLY A 176 11.11 -3.67 0.79
CA GLY A 176 12.48 -4.19 0.87
C GLY A 176 12.70 -5.58 0.25
N LEU A 177 11.74 -6.09 -0.52
CA LEU A 177 11.92 -7.27 -1.34
C LEU A 177 12.57 -6.91 -2.69
N ASP A 178 13.33 -7.85 -3.24
CA ASP A 178 13.77 -7.76 -4.62
C ASP A 178 12.58 -7.92 -5.60
N PRO A 179 12.73 -7.52 -6.87
CA PRO A 179 11.62 -7.54 -7.83
C PRO A 179 10.99 -8.93 -8.04
N VAL A 180 11.78 -10.01 -7.95
CA VAL A 180 11.28 -11.38 -8.11
C VAL A 180 10.45 -11.79 -6.90
N GLY A 181 11.00 -11.59 -5.69
CA GLY A 181 10.31 -11.88 -4.43
C GLY A 181 9.01 -11.06 -4.27
N ALA A 182 9.02 -9.79 -4.69
CA ALA A 182 7.84 -8.95 -4.67
C ALA A 182 6.76 -9.46 -5.65
N ARG A 183 7.15 -9.91 -6.85
CA ARG A 183 6.22 -10.50 -7.83
C ARG A 183 5.59 -11.80 -7.32
N GLU A 184 6.41 -12.70 -6.73
CA GLU A 184 5.92 -13.95 -6.15
C GLU A 184 4.95 -13.71 -4.99
N LEU A 185 5.27 -12.73 -4.13
CA LEU A 185 4.38 -12.37 -3.03
C LEU A 185 3.06 -11.77 -3.51
N ARG A 186 3.08 -10.90 -4.53
CA ARG A 186 1.84 -10.37 -5.15
C ARG A 186 0.98 -11.49 -5.72
N ALA A 187 1.56 -12.50 -6.39
CA ALA A 187 0.83 -13.66 -6.87
C ALA A 187 0.16 -14.44 -5.71
N THR A 188 0.87 -14.61 -4.59
CA THR A 188 0.32 -15.21 -3.37
C THR A 188 -0.84 -14.38 -2.81
N ILE A 189 -0.72 -13.05 -2.74
CA ILE A 189 -1.79 -12.16 -2.25
C ILE A 189 -3.03 -12.26 -3.14
N ALA A 190 -2.87 -12.24 -4.46
CA ALA A 190 -3.97 -12.40 -5.40
C ALA A 190 -4.70 -13.75 -5.24
N SER A 191 -3.97 -14.82 -4.94
CA SER A 191 -4.58 -16.14 -4.70
C SER A 191 -5.45 -16.19 -3.44
N LEU A 192 -5.21 -15.33 -2.44
CA LEU A 192 -6.04 -15.26 -1.23
C LEU A 192 -7.47 -14.81 -1.54
N THR A 193 -7.64 -13.81 -2.38
CA THR A 193 -8.98 -13.34 -2.78
C THR A 193 -9.68 -14.34 -3.69
N GLN A 194 -8.95 -15.01 -4.57
CA GLN A 194 -9.48 -16.13 -5.36
C GLN A 194 -9.99 -17.28 -4.49
N ALA A 195 -9.35 -17.49 -3.32
CA ALA A 195 -9.79 -18.44 -2.29
C ALA A 195 -10.94 -17.88 -1.41
N GLY A 196 -11.52 -16.72 -1.75
CA GLY A 196 -12.66 -16.12 -1.06
C GLY A 196 -12.33 -15.33 0.20
N LYS A 197 -11.05 -15.05 0.48
CA LYS A 197 -10.66 -14.19 1.59
C LYS A 197 -10.79 -12.72 1.23
N THR A 198 -11.09 -11.89 2.23
CA THR A 198 -11.04 -10.44 2.11
C THR A 198 -9.67 -9.95 2.52
N VAL A 199 -9.06 -9.09 1.72
CA VAL A 199 -7.71 -8.58 1.99
C VAL A 199 -7.73 -7.07 2.05
N LEU A 200 -7.18 -6.48 3.11
CA LEU A 200 -6.85 -5.06 3.18
C LEU A 200 -5.33 -4.92 3.13
N LEU A 201 -4.84 -4.30 2.06
CA LEU A 201 -3.43 -4.08 1.77
C LEU A 201 -3.08 -2.61 1.97
N THR A 202 -2.01 -2.29 2.71
CA THR A 202 -1.39 -0.98 2.61
C THR A 202 -0.17 -1.04 1.72
N THR A 203 0.02 -0.01 0.93
CA THR A 203 1.22 0.16 0.12
C THR A 203 1.46 1.65 -0.17
N HIS A 204 2.70 1.98 -0.51
CA HIS A 204 3.06 3.25 -1.12
C HIS A 204 3.48 3.07 -2.59
N TYR A 205 3.45 1.84 -3.09
CA TYR A 205 3.75 1.50 -4.49
C TYR A 205 2.48 1.52 -5.33
N MET A 206 2.31 2.53 -6.18
CA MET A 206 1.15 2.72 -7.04
C MET A 206 0.93 1.52 -7.98
N PHE A 207 2.02 1.00 -8.55
CA PHE A 207 1.98 -0.19 -9.40
C PHE A 207 1.41 -1.42 -8.68
N GLU A 208 1.71 -1.59 -7.39
CA GLU A 208 1.18 -2.72 -6.60
C GLU A 208 -0.33 -2.59 -6.39
N ALA A 209 -0.78 -1.39 -6.03
CA ALA A 209 -2.20 -1.10 -5.85
C ALA A 209 -2.97 -1.25 -7.17
N ASP A 210 -2.43 -0.76 -8.27
CA ASP A 210 -3.02 -0.88 -9.62
C ASP A 210 -3.15 -2.34 -10.08
N ALA A 211 -2.12 -3.16 -9.80
CA ALA A 211 -2.07 -4.55 -10.26
C ALA A 211 -2.92 -5.52 -9.40
N LEU A 212 -3.20 -5.20 -8.15
CA LEU A 212 -3.79 -6.13 -7.19
C LEU A 212 -5.18 -5.74 -6.71
N CYS A 213 -5.45 -4.44 -6.52
CA CYS A 213 -6.62 -4.01 -5.76
C CYS A 213 -7.86 -3.87 -6.64
N ASP A 214 -9.00 -4.36 -6.14
CA ASP A 214 -10.31 -4.13 -6.74
C ASP A 214 -10.75 -2.67 -6.54
N ARG A 215 -10.55 -2.14 -5.33
CA ARG A 215 -10.74 -0.73 -4.99
C ARG A 215 -9.56 -0.23 -4.15
N ILE A 216 -9.33 1.08 -4.25
CA ILE A 216 -8.26 1.78 -3.55
C ILE A 216 -8.85 3.00 -2.84
N ALA A 217 -8.43 3.25 -1.60
CA ALA A 217 -8.54 4.55 -0.96
C ALA A 217 -7.15 5.19 -0.91
N VAL A 218 -7.05 6.39 -1.44
CA VAL A 218 -5.82 7.21 -1.38
C VAL A 218 -5.87 8.03 -0.10
N ILE A 219 -4.88 7.82 0.77
CA ILE A 219 -4.75 8.55 2.04
C ILE A 219 -3.56 9.51 1.98
N ALA A 220 -3.79 10.78 2.34
CA ALA A 220 -2.76 11.80 2.45
C ALA A 220 -3.02 12.66 3.70
N LYS A 221 -1.97 13.00 4.44
CA LYS A 221 -2.03 13.84 5.66
C LYS A 221 -3.10 13.39 6.69
N GLY A 222 -3.40 12.08 6.73
CA GLY A 222 -4.39 11.48 7.65
C GLY A 222 -5.83 11.43 7.14
N GLU A 223 -6.11 11.87 5.92
CA GLU A 223 -7.44 11.94 5.32
C GLU A 223 -7.51 11.10 4.04
N ILE A 224 -8.69 10.55 3.71
CA ILE A 224 -8.93 9.94 2.41
C ILE A 224 -9.24 11.05 1.41
N VAL A 225 -8.35 11.23 0.42
CA VAL A 225 -8.47 12.25 -0.62
C VAL A 225 -9.19 11.76 -1.87
N ALA A 226 -9.17 10.44 -2.11
CA ALA A 226 -9.91 9.82 -3.20
C ALA A 226 -10.15 8.33 -2.91
N HIS A 227 -11.19 7.75 -3.49
CA HIS A 227 -11.42 6.30 -3.45
C HIS A 227 -12.17 5.82 -4.70
N GLY A 228 -11.92 4.60 -5.13
CA GLY A 228 -12.54 4.00 -6.30
C GLY A 228 -11.78 2.80 -6.80
N THR A 229 -12.20 2.27 -7.96
CA THR A 229 -11.40 1.27 -8.68
C THR A 229 -10.13 1.93 -9.24
N PRO A 230 -9.03 1.18 -9.46
CA PRO A 230 -7.84 1.74 -10.13
C PRO A 230 -8.19 2.47 -11.45
N ALA A 231 -9.06 1.90 -12.27
CA ALA A 231 -9.54 2.52 -13.49
C ALA A 231 -10.25 3.85 -13.22
N HIS A 232 -11.16 3.90 -12.24
CA HIS A 232 -11.87 5.13 -11.87
C HIS A 232 -10.93 6.23 -11.38
N LEU A 233 -9.92 5.88 -10.56
CA LEU A 233 -8.93 6.84 -10.07
C LEU A 233 -8.06 7.39 -11.20
N LYS A 234 -7.71 6.55 -12.18
CA LYS A 234 -6.99 6.97 -13.40
C LYS A 234 -7.88 7.82 -14.31
N ALA A 235 -9.18 7.50 -14.43
CA ALA A 235 -10.11 8.22 -15.29
C ALA A 235 -10.23 9.71 -14.96
N GLY A 236 -10.04 10.12 -13.71
CA GLY A 236 -9.91 11.54 -13.36
C GLY A 236 -8.74 12.26 -14.07
N VAL A 237 -7.80 11.48 -14.63
CA VAL A 237 -6.65 11.92 -15.43
C VAL A 237 -6.70 11.35 -16.86
N GLU A 238 -7.53 10.30 -17.12
CA GLU A 238 -7.62 9.53 -18.36
C GLU A 238 -8.20 10.29 -19.57
N GLU A 239 -8.86 11.43 -19.36
CA GLU A 239 -9.13 12.34 -20.49
C GLU A 239 -7.86 13.05 -20.97
N GLY A 240 -6.69 12.53 -20.59
CA GLY A 240 -5.37 13.06 -20.88
C GLY A 240 -4.40 12.03 -21.43
N ALA A 241 -3.31 12.52 -21.99
CA ALA A 241 -2.11 11.77 -22.30
C ALA A 241 -0.96 12.36 -21.45
N VAL A 242 0.03 11.53 -21.14
CA VAL A 242 1.27 11.99 -20.51
C VAL A 242 2.36 12.03 -21.57
N VAL A 243 2.92 13.21 -21.80
CA VAL A 243 4.09 13.42 -22.66
C VAL A 243 5.29 13.48 -21.74
N GLU A 244 6.18 12.51 -21.88
CA GLU A 244 7.48 12.50 -21.18
C GLU A 244 8.56 12.98 -22.16
N VAL A 245 9.33 13.98 -21.74
CA VAL A 245 10.46 14.51 -22.50
C VAL A 245 11.71 14.42 -21.63
N GLU A 246 12.64 13.58 -22.04
CA GLU A 246 13.95 13.49 -21.39
C GLU A 246 14.79 14.71 -21.78
N VAL A 247 15.28 15.43 -20.77
CA VAL A 247 16.00 16.69 -20.97
C VAL A 247 17.29 16.65 -20.14
N PHE A 248 18.40 17.01 -20.78
CA PHE A 248 19.71 17.15 -20.12
C PHE A 248 19.95 18.61 -19.76
N GLY A 249 19.72 18.93 -18.48
CA GLY A 249 19.83 20.28 -17.95
C GLY A 249 18.64 21.15 -18.35
N ILE A 250 17.55 21.05 -17.59
CA ILE A 250 16.35 21.88 -17.80
C ILE A 250 16.70 23.34 -17.44
N PRO A 251 16.59 24.29 -18.38
CA PRO A 251 16.82 25.70 -18.10
C PRO A 251 15.77 26.26 -17.13
N ASP A 252 16.19 27.24 -16.31
CA ASP A 252 15.29 27.92 -15.38
C ASP A 252 14.05 28.49 -16.10
N GLY A 253 12.88 28.34 -15.46
CA GLY A 253 11.63 28.85 -15.99
C GLY A 253 11.00 27.97 -17.10
N THR A 254 11.60 26.83 -17.47
CA THR A 254 11.04 25.93 -18.51
C THR A 254 9.72 25.32 -18.06
N VAL A 255 9.63 24.90 -16.79
CA VAL A 255 8.41 24.30 -16.23
C VAL A 255 7.24 25.29 -16.30
N GLU A 256 7.48 26.55 -15.94
CA GLU A 256 6.51 27.65 -16.01
C GLU A 256 6.06 27.92 -17.45
N ARG A 257 7.00 28.01 -18.38
CA ARG A 257 6.70 28.23 -19.82
C ARG A 257 5.90 27.09 -20.43
N VAL A 258 6.14 25.85 -20.02
CA VAL A 258 5.38 24.70 -20.48
C VAL A 258 3.99 24.67 -19.84
N ARG A 259 3.88 25.05 -18.55
CA ARG A 259 2.59 25.12 -17.83
C ARG A 259 1.64 26.16 -18.43
N GLU A 260 2.16 27.22 -19.04
CA GLU A 260 1.37 28.27 -19.70
C GLU A 260 0.82 27.86 -21.09
N LEU A 261 1.22 26.72 -21.64
CA LEU A 261 0.67 26.22 -22.89
C LEU A 261 -0.81 25.84 -22.73
N GLU A 262 -1.63 26.31 -23.65
CA GLU A 262 -3.05 25.95 -23.71
C GLU A 262 -3.20 24.43 -23.89
N GLY A 263 -4.00 23.80 -23.05
CA GLY A 263 -4.19 22.35 -23.00
C GLY A 263 -3.22 21.61 -22.09
N VAL A 264 -2.24 22.25 -21.46
CA VAL A 264 -1.42 21.63 -20.41
C VAL A 264 -2.19 21.66 -19.09
N ARG A 265 -2.36 20.48 -18.47
CA ARG A 265 -3.05 20.32 -17.18
C ARG A 265 -2.09 20.39 -15.99
N SER A 266 -0.96 19.69 -16.12
CA SER A 266 0.09 19.70 -15.10
C SER A 266 1.46 19.50 -15.72
N VAL A 267 2.51 19.98 -15.04
CA VAL A 267 3.91 19.81 -15.42
C VAL A 267 4.69 19.44 -14.17
N GLY A 268 5.39 18.32 -14.24
CA GLY A 268 6.33 17.86 -13.22
C GLY A 268 7.71 17.59 -13.81
N VAL A 269 8.71 17.52 -12.94
CA VAL A 269 10.07 17.11 -13.31
C VAL A 269 10.47 15.93 -12.44
N GLU A 270 10.87 14.83 -13.06
CA GLU A 270 11.43 13.66 -12.39
C GLU A 270 12.95 13.60 -12.68
N GLU A 271 13.73 13.28 -11.67
CA GLU A 271 15.15 12.97 -11.86
C GLU A 271 15.31 11.47 -12.14
N ARG A 272 15.89 11.12 -13.29
CA ARG A 272 16.20 9.74 -13.68
C ARG A 272 17.68 9.63 -14.06
N GLU A 273 18.47 8.98 -13.22
CA GLU A 273 19.90 8.72 -13.40
C GLU A 273 20.72 9.99 -13.76
N GLN A 274 20.96 10.23 -15.05
CA GLN A 274 21.75 11.36 -15.56
C GLN A 274 20.90 12.39 -16.31
N ALA A 275 19.58 12.23 -16.36
CA ALA A 275 18.66 13.08 -17.09
C ALA A 275 17.49 13.51 -16.20
N GLN A 276 16.88 14.61 -16.55
CA GLN A 276 15.60 15.06 -15.99
C GLN A 276 14.50 14.71 -17.00
N VAL A 277 13.38 14.20 -16.54
CA VAL A 277 12.23 13.92 -17.39
C VAL A 277 11.15 14.93 -17.07
N LEU A 278 10.79 15.73 -18.06
CA LEU A 278 9.64 16.62 -17.99
C LEU A 278 8.40 15.79 -18.27
N VAL A 279 7.52 15.68 -17.28
CA VAL A 279 6.27 14.94 -17.34
C VAL A 279 5.13 15.92 -17.51
N VAL A 280 4.48 15.93 -18.66
CA VAL A 280 3.43 16.89 -19.01
C VAL A 280 2.11 16.17 -19.25
N GLN A 281 1.09 16.50 -18.47
CA GLN A 281 -0.27 15.97 -18.66
C GLN A 281 -1.05 16.88 -19.63
N THR A 282 -1.62 16.26 -20.67
CA THR A 282 -2.36 16.96 -21.73
C THR A 282 -3.69 16.24 -22.02
N PRO A 283 -4.70 16.87 -22.64
CA PRO A 283 -5.86 16.17 -23.16
C PRO A 283 -5.45 15.06 -24.15
N ALA A 284 -6.21 13.97 -24.18
CA ALA A 284 -5.87 12.82 -25.04
C ALA A 284 -5.95 13.11 -26.53
N ASP A 285 -6.83 14.01 -26.92
CA ASP A 285 -7.14 14.41 -28.29
C ASP A 285 -6.25 15.55 -28.81
N VAL A 286 -5.37 16.12 -27.97
CA VAL A 286 -4.50 17.24 -28.31
C VAL A 286 -3.05 16.79 -28.42
N GLU A 287 -2.43 17.07 -29.58
CA GLU A 287 -1.01 16.80 -29.80
C GLU A 287 -0.18 18.06 -29.46
N LEU A 288 0.43 18.06 -28.30
CA LEU A 288 1.23 19.19 -27.80
C LEU A 288 2.74 18.96 -27.81
N THR A 289 3.20 17.79 -28.27
CA THR A 289 4.64 17.45 -28.25
C THR A 289 5.50 18.51 -28.88
N GLY A 290 5.12 19.00 -30.06
CA GLY A 290 5.85 20.08 -30.76
C GLY A 290 5.86 21.41 -30.01
N ALA A 291 4.74 21.79 -29.39
CA ALA A 291 4.64 23.02 -28.60
C ALA A 291 5.47 22.93 -27.31
N ILE A 292 5.47 21.76 -26.64
CA ILE A 292 6.29 21.49 -25.44
C ILE A 292 7.78 21.61 -25.80
N LEU A 293 8.21 20.98 -26.89
CA LEU A 293 9.60 21.05 -27.36
C LEU A 293 10.03 22.49 -27.68
N GLY A 294 9.15 23.30 -28.27
CA GLY A 294 9.41 24.70 -28.54
C GLY A 294 9.54 25.59 -27.31
N ARG A 295 9.27 25.07 -26.11
CA ARG A 295 9.47 25.76 -24.82
C ARG A 295 10.73 25.30 -24.07
N ILE A 296 11.41 24.27 -24.59
CA ILE A 296 12.65 23.72 -24.04
C ILE A 296 13.84 24.27 -24.83
N ASP A 297 14.02 25.61 -24.76
CA ASP A 297 15.12 26.26 -25.45
C ASP A 297 16.44 26.04 -24.72
N GLY A 298 17.50 25.68 -25.46
CA GLY A 298 18.87 25.62 -24.97
C GLY A 298 19.28 24.37 -24.23
N ALA A 299 18.40 23.36 -24.10
CA ALA A 299 18.72 22.08 -23.52
C ALA A 299 18.78 20.97 -24.59
N SER A 300 19.57 19.93 -24.31
CA SER A 300 19.56 18.72 -25.16
C SER A 300 18.36 17.87 -24.81
N VAL A 301 17.55 17.55 -25.81
CA VAL A 301 16.38 16.67 -25.66
C VAL A 301 16.77 15.25 -26.05
N GLY A 302 16.49 14.32 -25.17
CA GLY A 302 16.68 12.88 -25.38
C GLY A 302 15.43 12.20 -25.90
N ARG A 303 14.96 11.18 -25.20
CA ARG A 303 13.79 10.40 -25.58
C ARG A 303 12.50 11.19 -25.32
N ILE A 304 11.58 11.07 -26.25
CA ILE A 304 10.21 11.58 -26.13
C ILE A 304 9.28 10.37 -26.20
N SER A 305 8.34 10.28 -25.24
CA SER A 305 7.31 9.24 -25.23
C SER A 305 5.96 9.84 -24.84
N ARG A 306 4.92 9.29 -25.44
CA ARG A 306 3.53 9.54 -25.06
C ARG A 306 2.94 8.25 -24.51
N ARG A 307 2.32 8.32 -23.36
CA ARG A 307 1.71 7.16 -22.71
C ARG A 307 0.37 7.52 -22.07
N GLU A 308 -0.40 6.49 -21.77
CA GLU A 308 -1.58 6.65 -20.92
C GLU A 308 -1.20 7.02 -19.48
N PRO A 309 -2.06 7.77 -18.78
CA PRO A 309 -1.87 8.06 -17.38
C PRO A 309 -1.83 6.79 -16.52
N THR A 310 -0.93 6.78 -15.56
CA THR A 310 -0.81 5.72 -14.55
C THR A 310 -1.53 6.13 -13.26
N LEU A 311 -1.65 5.20 -12.32
CA LEU A 311 -2.14 5.52 -10.97
C LEU A 311 -1.19 6.49 -10.23
N GLU A 312 0.10 6.53 -10.60
CA GLU A 312 1.07 7.48 -10.05
C GLU A 312 0.76 8.91 -10.51
N ASP A 313 0.45 9.10 -11.78
CA ASP A 313 0.03 10.39 -12.32
C ASP A 313 -1.27 10.89 -11.65
N ALA A 314 -2.22 9.98 -11.46
CA ALA A 314 -3.47 10.26 -10.75
C ALA A 314 -3.21 10.66 -9.28
N TYR A 315 -2.31 9.96 -8.61
CA TYR A 315 -1.92 10.27 -7.23
C TYR A 315 -1.28 11.66 -7.13
N VAL A 316 -0.33 11.99 -7.99
CA VAL A 316 0.33 13.31 -8.00
C VAL A 316 -0.69 14.43 -8.23
N ALA A 317 -1.64 14.24 -9.15
CA ALA A 317 -2.70 15.21 -9.41
C ALA A 317 -3.63 15.41 -8.19
N LEU A 318 -4.00 14.31 -7.51
CA LEU A 318 -4.90 14.33 -6.33
C LEU A 318 -4.24 14.97 -5.10
N VAL A 319 -2.95 14.72 -4.87
CA VAL A 319 -2.23 15.21 -3.69
C VAL A 319 -1.63 16.59 -3.92
N GLY A 320 -1.13 16.87 -5.14
CA GLY A 320 -0.56 18.18 -5.51
C GLY A 320 -1.59 19.30 -5.57
N SER A 321 -2.88 19.00 -5.78
CA SER A 321 -3.98 19.97 -5.69
C SER A 321 -4.38 20.33 -4.25
N SER A 322 -3.78 19.66 -3.25
CA SER A 322 -4.07 19.83 -1.81
C SER A 322 -2.99 20.66 -1.07
N GLU A 323 -2.01 21.23 -1.78
CA GLU A 323 -1.03 22.21 -1.32
C GLU A 323 -1.41 23.63 -1.77
#